data_347a778cf751f78613c34dee55b36e14
#
_entry.id   347a778cf751f78613c34dee55b36e14
#
_cell.length_a   1.000
_cell.length_b   1.000
_cell.length_c   1.000
_cell.angle_alpha   90.00
_cell.angle_beta   90.00
_cell.angle_gamma   90.00
#
_symmetry.space_group_name_H-M   'P 1'
#
loop_
_entity.id
_entity.type
_entity.pdbx_description
1 polymer ?
#
loop_
_entity_poly.entity_id
_entity_poly.type
_entity_poly.pdbx_seq_one_letter_code
_entity_poly.pdbx_strand_id
1 'polypeptide(L)'
;FMTAVNAEGVEIHVARLHNTIEARDLKLFVHHPSNLEGSTNNNSIVLHLAHGNIDFLFTGDAEKEAEGQMLILSSVRLPEVEILKVGHHGSRTALSEDFLAITSPEVAIYMAGTDNSYGHPHQETIDALTQIDAMIYGTDVNGTITITSNGETYSVSTQN
;
A
#
# COMPACT_ATOMS: atom_id res chain seq x y z
N PHE A 1 2.49 -17.35 16.60
CA PHE A 1 1.43 -16.36 16.30
C PHE A 1 0.05 -16.92 16.63
N MET A 2 -0.45 -17.93 15.92
CA MET A 2 -1.81 -18.48 16.11
C MET A 2 -2.11 -18.96 17.54
N THR A 3 -1.10 -19.50 18.25
CA THR A 3 -1.24 -19.89 19.65
C THR A 3 -1.57 -18.69 20.56
N ALA A 4 -0.92 -17.54 20.33
CA ALA A 4 -1.18 -16.33 21.08
C ALA A 4 -2.57 -15.76 20.77
N VAL A 5 -2.96 -15.72 19.50
CA VAL A 5 -4.28 -15.26 19.06
C VAL A 5 -5.40 -16.09 19.69
N ASN A 6 -5.26 -17.42 19.69
CA ASN A 6 -6.22 -18.33 20.30
C ASN A 6 -6.29 -18.17 21.83
N ALA A 7 -5.15 -17.90 22.49
CA ALA A 7 -5.10 -17.69 23.94
C ALA A 7 -5.80 -16.40 24.37
N GLU A 8 -5.74 -15.36 23.56
CA GLU A 8 -6.40 -14.06 23.78
C GLU A 8 -7.87 -14.07 23.40
N GLY A 9 -8.36 -15.13 22.74
CA GLY A 9 -9.76 -15.24 22.30
C GLY A 9 -10.17 -14.20 21.26
N VAL A 10 -9.22 -13.71 20.47
CA VAL A 10 -9.46 -12.71 19.42
C VAL A 10 -10.12 -13.38 18.23
N GLU A 11 -11.17 -12.76 17.69
CA GLU A 11 -11.80 -13.22 16.46
C GLU A 11 -10.88 -12.99 15.26
N ILE A 12 -10.74 -14.01 14.42
CA ILE A 12 -9.89 -13.99 13.23
C ILE A 12 -10.76 -13.86 11.99
N HIS A 13 -10.55 -12.82 11.23
CA HIS A 13 -11.16 -12.64 9.93
C HIS A 13 -10.14 -12.83 8.82
N VAL A 14 -10.45 -13.69 7.85
CA VAL A 14 -9.63 -13.87 6.66
C VAL A 14 -10.00 -12.79 5.66
N ALA A 15 -9.02 -11.93 5.31
CA ALA A 15 -9.21 -10.92 4.29
C ALA A 15 -9.48 -11.58 2.92
N ARG A 16 -10.53 -11.15 2.25
CA ARG A 16 -10.92 -11.61 0.91
C ARG A 16 -11.25 -10.40 0.06
N LEU A 17 -10.98 -10.51 -1.24
CA LEU A 17 -11.41 -9.51 -2.21
C LEU A 17 -12.88 -9.10 -1.97
N HIS A 18 -13.17 -7.81 -2.04
CA HIS A 18 -14.45 -7.15 -1.75
C HIS A 18 -14.86 -7.10 -0.28
N ASN A 19 -14.08 -7.63 0.65
CA ASN A 19 -14.39 -7.38 2.06
C ASN A 19 -14.26 -5.90 2.35
N THR A 20 -15.19 -5.40 3.15
CA THR A 20 -15.16 -4.06 3.73
C THR A 20 -15.11 -4.19 5.25
N ILE A 21 -14.20 -3.44 5.86
CA ILE A 21 -14.09 -3.32 7.31
C ILE A 21 -14.46 -1.88 7.66
N GLU A 22 -15.46 -1.70 8.49
CA GLU A 22 -15.87 -0.37 8.96
C GLU A 22 -15.40 -0.16 10.40
N ALA A 23 -14.75 0.95 10.65
CA ALA A 23 -14.25 1.35 11.96
C ALA A 23 -14.52 2.85 12.18
N ARG A 24 -15.64 3.18 12.83
CA ARG A 24 -16.14 4.54 13.03
C ARG A 24 -16.42 5.23 11.69
N ASP A 25 -15.65 6.30 11.40
CA ASP A 25 -15.67 7.13 10.17
C ASP A 25 -14.73 6.63 9.07
N LEU A 26 -14.04 5.52 9.34
CA LEU A 26 -13.09 4.91 8.40
C LEU A 26 -13.71 3.70 7.70
N LYS A 27 -13.40 3.52 6.41
CA LYS A 27 -13.73 2.33 5.64
C LYS A 27 -12.48 1.77 5.00
N LEU A 28 -12.23 0.47 5.23
CA LEU A 28 -11.15 -0.25 4.59
C LEU A 28 -11.75 -1.26 3.61
N PHE A 29 -11.28 -1.21 2.37
CA PHE A 29 -11.67 -2.12 1.31
C PHE A 29 -10.50 -3.06 0.98
N VAL A 30 -10.77 -4.36 0.87
CA VAL A 30 -9.77 -5.34 0.46
C VAL A 30 -9.80 -5.44 -1.07
N HIS A 31 -8.71 -5.04 -1.73
CA HIS A 31 -8.54 -5.11 -3.18
C HIS A 31 -7.79 -6.36 -3.64
N HIS A 32 -7.04 -7.00 -2.76
CA HIS A 32 -6.25 -8.21 -3.02
C HIS A 32 -6.01 -8.97 -1.70
N PRO A 33 -5.80 -10.30 -1.71
CA PRO A 33 -5.72 -11.17 -2.87
C PRO A 33 -7.10 -11.57 -3.43
N SER A 34 -7.14 -11.77 -4.75
CA SER A 34 -8.31 -12.36 -5.43
C SER A 34 -8.34 -13.88 -5.29
N ASN A 35 -7.17 -14.49 -5.27
CA ASN A 35 -6.90 -15.90 -5.00
C ASN A 35 -5.54 -16.01 -4.28
N LEU A 36 -5.20 -17.19 -3.80
CA LEU A 36 -3.90 -17.46 -3.14
C LEU A 36 -3.00 -18.29 -4.06
N GLU A 37 -2.67 -17.71 -5.22
CA GLU A 37 -1.77 -18.31 -6.21
C GLU A 37 -0.51 -17.44 -6.37
N GLY A 38 0.55 -18.05 -6.90
CA GLY A 38 1.81 -17.35 -7.14
C GLY A 38 2.73 -17.22 -5.93
N SER A 39 3.51 -16.16 -5.88
CA SER A 39 4.49 -15.92 -4.81
C SER A 39 3.82 -15.44 -3.52
N THR A 40 4.54 -15.59 -2.40
CA THR A 40 4.07 -15.05 -1.11
C THR A 40 3.83 -13.54 -1.18
N ASN A 41 4.67 -12.80 -1.90
CA ASN A 41 4.53 -11.36 -2.08
C ASN A 41 3.25 -11.02 -2.85
N ASN A 42 2.98 -11.76 -3.93
CA ASN A 42 1.76 -11.58 -4.71
C ASN A 42 0.48 -12.08 -4.01
N ASN A 43 0.59 -12.65 -2.83
CA ASN A 43 -0.54 -12.93 -1.94
C ASN A 43 -0.70 -11.88 -0.82
N SER A 44 -0.01 -10.76 -0.92
CA SER A 44 -0.15 -9.64 0.01
C SER A 44 -1.57 -9.10 0.06
N ILE A 45 -2.01 -8.72 1.25
CA ILE A 45 -3.29 -8.02 1.40
C ILE A 45 -3.09 -6.58 0.95
N VAL A 46 -3.86 -6.16 -0.05
CA VAL A 46 -3.92 -4.76 -0.49
C VAL A 46 -5.18 -4.12 0.09
N LEU A 47 -4.97 -3.06 0.86
CA LEU A 47 -6.03 -2.35 1.56
C LEU A 47 -6.11 -0.90 1.07
N HIS A 48 -7.31 -0.49 0.71
CA HIS A 48 -7.67 0.90 0.50
C HIS A 48 -8.42 1.40 1.74
N LEU A 49 -7.91 2.45 2.37
CA LEU A 49 -8.54 3.13 3.48
C LEU A 49 -9.11 4.45 2.98
N ALA A 50 -10.42 4.61 3.05
CA ALA A 50 -11.11 5.87 2.79
C ALA A 50 -11.41 6.60 4.11
N HIS A 51 -10.94 7.86 4.20
CA HIS A 51 -11.25 8.78 5.29
C HIS A 51 -11.75 10.11 4.73
N GLY A 52 -13.04 10.25 4.56
CA GLY A 52 -13.64 11.39 3.88
C GLY A 52 -13.20 11.49 2.43
N ASN A 53 -12.45 12.54 2.10
CA ASN A 53 -11.89 12.79 0.77
C ASN A 53 -10.41 12.38 0.65
N ILE A 54 -9.86 11.72 1.67
CA ILE A 54 -8.45 11.30 1.68
C ILE A 54 -8.38 9.77 1.63
N ASP A 55 -7.80 9.27 0.57
CA ASP A 55 -7.65 7.86 0.28
C ASP A 55 -6.19 7.39 0.46
N PHE A 56 -6.04 6.26 1.14
CA PHE A 56 -4.75 5.61 1.37
C PHE A 56 -4.75 4.23 0.73
N LEU A 57 -3.68 3.86 0.06
CA LEU A 57 -3.50 2.52 -0.49
C LEU A 57 -2.28 1.84 0.14
N PHE A 58 -2.51 0.74 0.82
CA PHE A 58 -1.47 -0.09 1.45
C PHE A 58 -1.32 -1.37 0.63
N THR A 59 -0.17 -1.55 -0.01
CA THR A 59 0.03 -2.64 -0.97
C THR A 59 0.80 -3.84 -0.41
N GLY A 60 1.23 -3.80 0.86
CA GLY A 60 2.08 -4.87 1.42
C GLY A 60 3.36 -5.02 0.60
N ASP A 61 3.66 -6.25 0.19
CA ASP A 61 4.77 -6.58 -0.70
C ASP A 61 4.25 -7.02 -2.11
N ALA A 62 3.04 -6.59 -2.47
CA ALA A 62 2.48 -6.85 -3.80
C ALA A 62 3.41 -6.37 -4.91
N GLU A 63 3.55 -7.20 -5.94
CA GLU A 63 4.38 -6.97 -7.11
C GLU A 63 3.49 -6.74 -8.34
N LYS A 64 4.08 -6.43 -9.49
CA LYS A 64 3.38 -6.11 -10.75
C LYS A 64 2.38 -7.17 -11.19
N GLU A 65 2.60 -8.44 -10.84
CA GLU A 65 1.64 -9.51 -11.11
C GLU A 65 0.33 -9.32 -10.32
N ALA A 66 0.43 -9.02 -9.02
CA ALA A 66 -0.73 -8.73 -8.17
C ALA A 66 -1.43 -7.43 -8.60
N GLU A 67 -0.67 -6.40 -8.97
CA GLU A 67 -1.19 -5.16 -9.55
C GLU A 67 -1.99 -5.44 -10.83
N GLY A 68 -1.43 -6.24 -11.76
CA GLY A 68 -2.12 -6.66 -12.98
C GLY A 68 -3.43 -7.41 -12.71
N GLN A 69 -3.45 -8.28 -11.69
CA GLN A 69 -4.68 -8.98 -11.29
C GLN A 69 -5.74 -7.99 -10.79
N MET A 70 -5.38 -7.00 -9.98
CA MET A 70 -6.31 -5.97 -9.51
C MET A 70 -6.86 -5.12 -10.65
N LEU A 71 -6.04 -4.80 -11.66
CA LEU A 71 -6.45 -4.01 -12.82
C LEU A 71 -7.41 -4.76 -13.76
N ILE A 72 -7.25 -6.07 -13.89
CA ILE A 72 -8.09 -6.91 -14.75
C ILE A 72 -9.44 -7.20 -14.10
N LEU A 73 -9.49 -7.31 -12.77
CA LEU A 73 -10.71 -7.60 -12.02
C LEU A 73 -11.61 -6.36 -11.96
N SER A 74 -12.34 -6.12 -13.05
CA SER A 74 -13.18 -4.94 -13.27
C SER A 74 -14.29 -4.71 -12.25
N SER A 75 -14.51 -5.64 -11.32
CA SER A 75 -15.52 -5.53 -10.27
C SER A 75 -15.13 -4.59 -9.12
N VAL A 76 -13.82 -4.27 -8.99
CA VAL A 76 -13.32 -3.29 -8.02
C VAL A 76 -12.32 -2.39 -8.74
N ARG A 77 -12.77 -1.18 -9.09
CA ARG A 77 -11.86 -0.18 -9.62
C ARG A 77 -10.97 0.33 -8.49
N LEU A 78 -9.64 0.27 -8.68
CA LEU A 78 -8.70 0.97 -7.80
C LEU A 78 -9.00 2.47 -7.86
N PRO A 79 -9.07 3.17 -6.72
CA PRO A 79 -9.24 4.62 -6.70
C PRO A 79 -7.96 5.35 -7.10
N GLU A 80 -8.07 6.60 -7.48
CA GLU A 80 -7.01 7.57 -7.26
C GLU A 80 -6.81 7.72 -5.75
N VAL A 81 -5.59 7.90 -5.28
CA VAL A 81 -5.31 7.99 -3.85
C VAL A 81 -4.35 9.14 -3.55
N GLU A 82 -4.52 9.81 -2.44
CA GLU A 82 -3.55 10.82 -1.99
C GLU A 82 -2.27 10.14 -1.49
N ILE A 83 -2.41 8.99 -0.81
CA ILE A 83 -1.29 8.37 -0.10
C ILE A 83 -1.11 6.92 -0.54
N LEU A 84 0.05 6.61 -1.08
CA LEU A 84 0.46 5.25 -1.43
C LEU A 84 1.57 4.75 -0.51
N LYS A 85 1.35 3.65 0.22
CA LYS A 85 2.46 2.83 0.71
C LYS A 85 3.00 2.00 -0.44
N VAL A 86 4.21 2.30 -0.88
CA VAL A 86 4.89 1.60 -1.97
C VAL A 86 5.07 0.12 -1.65
N GLY A 87 4.76 -0.73 -2.61
CA GLY A 87 4.89 -2.18 -2.51
C GLY A 87 6.33 -2.64 -2.37
N HIS A 88 6.52 -3.76 -1.68
CA HIS A 88 7.76 -4.51 -1.58
C HIS A 88 8.99 -3.62 -1.30
N HIS A 89 8.86 -2.71 -0.34
CA HIS A 89 9.92 -1.80 0.12
C HIS A 89 10.54 -0.90 -0.97
N GLY A 90 9.84 -0.68 -2.08
CA GLY A 90 10.38 0.02 -3.25
C GLY A 90 11.20 -0.88 -4.18
N SER A 91 10.87 -2.18 -4.23
CA SER A 91 11.45 -3.10 -5.21
C SER A 91 11.06 -2.71 -6.64
N ARG A 92 11.95 -2.94 -7.62
CA ARG A 92 11.68 -2.80 -9.07
C ARG A 92 10.58 -3.74 -9.57
N THR A 93 10.22 -4.76 -8.77
CA THR A 93 9.15 -5.70 -9.09
C THR A 93 7.75 -5.15 -8.76
N ALA A 94 7.67 -4.03 -8.04
CA ALA A 94 6.44 -3.29 -7.77
C ALA A 94 6.30 -2.07 -8.69
N LEU A 95 5.14 -1.42 -8.65
CA LEU A 95 4.77 -0.20 -9.36
C LEU A 95 4.85 -0.32 -10.89
N SER A 96 3.85 -1.02 -11.46
CA SER A 96 3.63 -0.98 -12.90
C SER A 96 3.11 0.40 -13.35
N GLU A 97 3.40 0.79 -14.60
CA GLU A 97 2.94 2.07 -15.17
C GLU A 97 1.42 2.19 -15.13
N ASP A 98 0.69 1.12 -15.49
CA ASP A 98 -0.77 1.10 -15.48
C ASP A 98 -1.34 1.27 -14.06
N PHE A 99 -0.68 0.66 -13.04
CA PHE A 99 -1.09 0.82 -11.64
C PHE A 99 -0.90 2.26 -11.18
N LEU A 100 0.25 2.86 -11.47
CA LEU A 100 0.52 4.26 -11.13
C LEU A 100 -0.40 5.23 -11.89
N ALA A 101 -0.70 4.96 -13.17
CA ALA A 101 -1.61 5.80 -13.95
C ALA A 101 -3.04 5.82 -13.40
N ILE A 102 -3.47 4.74 -12.73
CA ILE A 102 -4.81 4.65 -12.12
C ILE A 102 -4.81 5.21 -10.70
N THR A 103 -3.83 4.85 -9.89
CA THR A 103 -3.79 5.27 -8.48
C THR A 103 -3.31 6.71 -8.28
N SER A 104 -2.49 7.22 -9.21
CA SER A 104 -2.00 8.61 -9.29
C SER A 104 -1.68 9.25 -7.93
N PRO A 105 -0.84 8.64 -7.09
CA PRO A 105 -0.65 9.10 -5.72
C PRO A 105 0.04 10.47 -5.66
N GLU A 106 -0.43 11.34 -4.76
CA GLU A 106 0.24 12.61 -4.44
C GLU A 106 1.49 12.37 -3.59
N VAL A 107 1.40 11.41 -2.65
CA VAL A 107 2.49 11.01 -1.74
C VAL A 107 2.73 9.52 -1.84
N ALA A 108 3.99 9.16 -2.04
CA ALA A 108 4.45 7.77 -2.06
C ALA A 108 5.45 7.51 -0.91
N ILE A 109 5.19 6.50 -0.10
CA ILE A 109 6.02 6.16 1.05
C ILE A 109 6.58 4.76 0.87
N TYR A 110 7.91 4.63 0.80
CA TYR A 110 8.56 3.34 0.90
C TYR A 110 9.18 3.13 2.29
N MET A 111 9.25 1.88 2.71
CA MET A 111 9.79 1.49 4.02
C MET A 111 11.02 0.60 3.80
N ALA A 112 12.21 1.16 3.95
CA ALA A 112 13.48 0.45 3.81
C ALA A 112 14.44 0.84 4.94
N GLY A 113 15.37 -0.03 5.27
CA GLY A 113 16.47 0.30 6.18
C GLY A 113 17.64 0.93 5.41
N THR A 114 18.40 1.82 6.05
CA THR A 114 19.53 2.53 5.45
C THR A 114 20.58 1.59 4.84
N ASP A 115 20.87 0.47 5.50
CA ASP A 115 21.89 -0.49 5.06
C ASP A 115 21.26 -1.85 4.68
N ASN A 116 20.09 -1.83 4.05
CA ASN A 116 19.43 -3.07 3.69
C ASN A 116 20.17 -3.81 2.57
N SER A 117 20.29 -5.14 2.71
CA SER A 117 21.04 -5.98 1.77
C SER A 117 20.35 -6.18 0.41
N TYR A 118 19.10 -5.76 0.28
CA TYR A 118 18.29 -5.89 -0.94
C TYR A 118 18.51 -4.75 -1.93
N GLY A 119 19.12 -3.64 -1.48
CA GLY A 119 19.33 -2.43 -2.27
C GLY A 119 18.03 -1.64 -2.49
N HIS A 120 17.05 -1.81 -1.62
CA HIS A 120 15.80 -1.04 -1.67
C HIS A 120 15.98 0.37 -1.07
N PRO A 121 15.28 1.39 -1.63
CA PRO A 121 14.46 1.30 -2.85
C PRO A 121 15.33 1.17 -4.11
N HIS A 122 14.87 0.45 -5.12
CA HIS A 122 15.52 0.44 -6.41
C HIS A 122 15.28 1.76 -7.17
N GLN A 123 16.27 2.18 -7.96
CA GLN A 123 16.21 3.44 -8.71
C GLN A 123 15.02 3.49 -9.66
N GLU A 124 14.68 2.36 -10.28
CA GLU A 124 13.54 2.24 -11.19
C GLU A 124 12.21 2.60 -10.52
N THR A 125 12.06 2.29 -9.23
CA THR A 125 10.87 2.66 -8.44
C THR A 125 10.84 4.16 -8.17
N ILE A 126 11.99 4.74 -7.80
CA ILE A 126 12.11 6.19 -7.58
C ILE A 126 11.84 6.96 -8.87
N ASP A 127 12.39 6.50 -10.00
CA ASP A 127 12.19 7.11 -11.32
C ASP A 127 10.72 7.08 -11.72
N ALA A 128 10.03 5.95 -11.54
CA ALA A 128 8.60 5.81 -11.85
C ALA A 128 7.73 6.77 -11.02
N LEU A 129 8.00 6.91 -9.72
CA LEU A 129 7.29 7.84 -8.84
C LEU A 129 7.59 9.31 -9.19
N THR A 130 8.83 9.60 -9.57
CA THR A 130 9.24 10.95 -10.00
C THR A 130 8.54 11.36 -11.31
N GLN A 131 8.35 10.41 -12.25
CA GLN A 131 7.67 10.66 -13.52
C GLN A 131 6.21 11.10 -13.39
N ILE A 132 5.56 10.73 -12.28
CA ILE A 132 4.18 11.13 -11.97
C ILE A 132 4.11 12.31 -10.98
N ASP A 133 5.24 12.96 -10.71
CA ASP A 133 5.38 14.10 -9.78
C ASP A 133 4.94 13.78 -8.33
N ALA A 134 4.99 12.51 -7.89
CA ALA A 134 4.66 12.13 -6.53
C ALA A 134 5.72 12.65 -5.53
N MET A 135 5.29 13.13 -4.38
CA MET A 135 6.19 13.43 -3.25
C MET A 135 6.66 12.12 -2.62
N ILE A 136 7.96 11.86 -2.64
CA ILE A 136 8.54 10.59 -2.20
C ILE A 136 9.14 10.72 -0.80
N TYR A 137 8.74 9.84 0.10
CA TYR A 137 9.32 9.71 1.43
C TYR A 137 9.83 8.29 1.67
N GLY A 138 10.99 8.16 2.33
CA GLY A 138 11.58 6.88 2.68
C GLY A 138 12.01 6.82 4.13
N THR A 139 11.77 5.70 4.81
CA THR A 139 12.15 5.56 6.21
C THR A 139 13.67 5.54 6.44
N ASP A 140 14.45 5.18 5.43
CA ASP A 140 15.91 5.22 5.42
C ASP A 140 16.48 6.66 5.39
N VAL A 141 15.73 7.60 4.82
CA VAL A 141 16.11 9.02 4.66
C VAL A 141 15.42 9.90 5.70
N ASN A 142 14.11 9.71 5.88
CA ASN A 142 13.25 10.61 6.64
C ASN A 142 12.96 10.11 8.08
N GLY A 143 13.45 8.92 8.46
CA GLY A 143 13.15 8.33 9.76
C GLY A 143 11.67 7.93 9.87
N THR A 144 11.04 8.25 11.00
CA THR A 144 9.61 8.02 11.16
C THR A 144 8.82 9.01 10.32
N ILE A 145 7.91 8.49 9.49
CA ILE A 145 6.99 9.27 8.67
C ILE A 145 5.59 9.13 9.26
N THR A 146 4.98 10.26 9.59
CA THR A 146 3.63 10.31 10.15
C THR A 146 2.71 11.08 9.22
N ILE A 147 1.58 10.46 8.85
CA ILE A 147 0.52 11.12 8.11
C ILE A 147 -0.66 11.33 9.03
N THR A 148 -1.17 12.55 9.05
CA THR A 148 -2.38 12.91 9.79
C THR A 148 -3.42 13.39 8.81
N SER A 149 -4.63 12.82 8.88
CA SER A 149 -5.78 13.22 8.07
C SER A 149 -6.96 13.57 8.95
N ASN A 150 -7.73 14.58 8.54
CA ASN A 150 -9.02 14.93 9.14
C ASN A 150 -10.20 14.59 8.22
N GLY A 151 -9.93 13.89 7.11
CA GLY A 151 -10.92 13.51 6.11
C GLY A 151 -11.17 14.56 5.01
N GLU A 152 -10.63 15.77 5.13
CA GLU A 152 -10.70 16.83 4.12
C GLU A 152 -9.30 17.18 3.59
N THR A 153 -8.32 17.15 4.48
CA THR A 153 -6.91 17.44 4.20
C THR A 153 -6.02 16.44 4.93
N TYR A 154 -4.77 16.36 4.50
CA TYR A 154 -3.74 15.61 5.19
C TYR A 154 -2.46 16.43 5.38
N SER A 155 -1.61 15.99 6.27
CA SER A 155 -0.26 16.50 6.46
C SER A 155 0.73 15.37 6.63
N VAL A 156 1.95 15.57 6.14
CA VAL A 156 3.07 14.65 6.31
C VAL A 156 4.09 15.31 7.23
N SER A 157 4.58 14.58 8.23
CA SER A 157 5.68 15.00 9.08
C SER A 157 6.71 13.88 9.20
N THR A 158 7.98 14.25 9.28
CA THR A 158 9.10 13.33 9.36
C THR A 158 9.93 13.60 10.62
N GLN A 159 10.69 12.62 11.04
CA GLN A 159 11.56 12.73 12.22
C GLN A 159 12.88 13.44 11.88
N ASN A 160 13.31 13.41 10.61
CA ASN A 160 14.54 14.04 10.08
C ASN A 160 14.16 15.11 9.05
#